data_717d62a961c40671555a25574c89325d
#
_entry.id   717d62a961c40671555a25574c89325d
#
_cell.length_a   1.000
_cell.length_b   1.000
_cell.length_c   1.000
_cell.angle_alpha   90.00
_cell.angle_beta   90.00
_cell.angle_gamma   90.00
#
_symmetry.space_group_name_H-M   'P 1'
#
loop_
_entity.id
_entity.type
_entity.pdbx_description
1 polymer ?
#
loop_
_entity_poly.entity_id
_entity_poly.type
_entity_poly.pdbx_seq_one_letter_code
_entity_poly.pdbx_strand_id
1 'polypeptide(L)'
;YHESFVALFLKLGLNYNIFTSTHTSNHFDIAQKVFTALKENGYLYTTTEKQWYSSAQKRFLPDRYVEGTCYICGNPDARSDQCERCGQILEAELLQNPRSKVDGSTPELKETEHYYLDLSKLQEEIVDFLKTRESYWRPNVMRQSLGQILTDGLRGRPITRDLDWGIPVPVDGWDGKCLYVWFEAVIGYLSGVVEWSKLHNQSGAWRHWWTGDKVRSFYFIGKDNIPFHAVIWPAELIGMGDAFDKAMGSPEPKPLVLPYDVPANEFMNLEGRKISGSANWAVWGLDFLERYDPDPLRYYLVT
;
A
#
# COMPACT_ATOMS: atom_id res chain seq x y z
N TYR A 1 -8.51 -0.48 -18.36
CA TYR A 1 -7.93 -1.56 -17.53
C TYR A 1 -8.99 -2.22 -16.62
N HIS A 2 -9.82 -1.46 -15.88
CA HIS A 2 -10.82 -2.04 -14.97
C HIS A 2 -11.74 -3.05 -15.70
N GLU A 3 -12.34 -2.66 -16.80
CA GLU A 3 -13.19 -3.53 -17.63
C GLU A 3 -12.44 -4.76 -18.16
N SER A 4 -11.18 -4.58 -18.55
CA SER A 4 -10.34 -5.69 -19.02
C SER A 4 -10.07 -6.71 -17.90
N PHE A 5 -9.87 -6.25 -16.66
CA PHE A 5 -9.71 -7.15 -15.51
C PHE A 5 -11.02 -7.89 -15.19
N VAL A 6 -12.15 -7.19 -15.21
CA VAL A 6 -13.46 -7.85 -15.01
C VAL A 6 -13.68 -8.93 -16.06
N ALA A 7 -13.45 -8.64 -17.34
CA ALA A 7 -13.59 -9.61 -18.41
C ALA A 7 -12.63 -10.81 -18.25
N LEU A 8 -11.38 -10.57 -17.85
CA LEU A 8 -10.41 -11.63 -17.59
C LEU A 8 -10.85 -12.53 -16.44
N PHE A 9 -11.28 -11.95 -15.32
CA PHE A 9 -11.71 -12.70 -14.13
C PHE A 9 -12.95 -13.55 -14.42
N LEU A 10 -13.90 -13.03 -15.16
CA LEU A 10 -15.09 -13.81 -15.59
C LEU A 10 -14.70 -14.98 -16.47
N LYS A 11 -13.78 -14.80 -17.44
CA LYS A 11 -13.26 -15.88 -18.29
C LYS A 11 -12.46 -16.92 -17.50
N LEU A 12 -11.75 -16.50 -16.43
CA LEU A 12 -11.05 -17.41 -15.53
C LEU A 12 -12.00 -18.14 -14.55
N GLY A 13 -13.29 -17.87 -14.58
CA GLY A 13 -14.26 -18.42 -13.64
C GLY A 13 -14.10 -17.89 -12.22
N LEU A 14 -13.45 -16.73 -12.04
CA LEU A 14 -13.33 -16.05 -10.75
C LEU A 14 -14.59 -15.20 -10.51
N ASN A 15 -15.23 -15.45 -9.37
CA ASN A 15 -16.44 -14.74 -8.98
C ASN A 15 -16.20 -14.00 -7.66
N TYR A 16 -16.24 -12.68 -7.73
CA TYR A 16 -16.07 -11.79 -6.57
C TYR A 16 -17.42 -11.19 -6.17
N ASN A 17 -17.65 -11.05 -4.87
CA ASN A 17 -18.83 -10.35 -4.35
C ASN A 17 -18.78 -8.85 -4.64
N ILE A 18 -17.58 -8.29 -4.72
CA ILE A 18 -17.33 -6.93 -5.15
C ILE A 18 -15.98 -6.84 -5.87
N PHE A 19 -15.94 -6.07 -6.94
CA PHE A 19 -14.73 -5.64 -7.63
C PHE A 19 -14.81 -4.12 -7.79
N THR A 20 -14.00 -3.38 -7.05
CA THR A 20 -14.06 -1.92 -6.95
C THR A 20 -12.67 -1.30 -7.13
N SER A 21 -12.55 -0.02 -6.92
CA SER A 21 -11.29 0.71 -6.98
C SER A 21 -11.17 1.75 -5.87
N THR A 22 -9.95 2.18 -5.58
CA THR A 22 -9.65 3.23 -4.60
C THR A 22 -9.99 4.66 -5.09
N HIS A 23 -10.62 4.79 -6.25
CA HIS A 23 -11.10 6.08 -6.82
C HIS A 23 -12.54 6.43 -6.43
N THR A 24 -13.19 5.61 -5.64
CA THR A 24 -14.58 5.86 -5.24
C THR A 24 -14.64 6.87 -4.09
N SER A 25 -15.70 7.68 -4.07
CA SER A 25 -15.97 8.58 -2.94
C SER A 25 -16.14 7.81 -1.62
N ASN A 26 -16.64 6.56 -1.69
CA ASN A 26 -16.71 5.68 -0.55
C ASN A 26 -15.31 5.38 0.02
N HIS A 27 -14.34 5.03 -0.84
CA HIS A 27 -12.98 4.77 -0.37
C HIS A 27 -12.34 6.04 0.22
N PHE A 28 -12.53 7.20 -0.39
CA PHE A 28 -12.03 8.48 0.13
C PHE A 28 -12.54 8.75 1.54
N ASP A 29 -13.85 8.63 1.76
CA ASP A 29 -14.47 8.81 3.07
C ASP A 29 -13.91 7.85 4.12
N ILE A 30 -13.75 6.56 3.77
CA ILE A 30 -13.23 5.56 4.71
C ILE A 30 -11.75 5.81 5.02
N ALA A 31 -10.91 6.09 4.03
CA ALA A 31 -9.49 6.36 4.24
C ALA A 31 -9.25 7.61 5.11
N GLN A 32 -10.04 8.66 4.91
CA GLN A 32 -9.99 9.85 5.74
C GLN A 32 -10.44 9.59 7.18
N LYS A 33 -11.43 8.73 7.40
CA LYS A 33 -11.85 8.30 8.75
C LYS A 33 -10.76 7.48 9.45
N VAL A 34 -10.07 6.59 8.72
CA VAL A 34 -8.93 5.84 9.26
C VAL A 34 -7.80 6.79 9.66
N PHE A 35 -7.44 7.73 8.79
CA PHE A 35 -6.46 8.76 9.11
C PHE A 35 -6.83 9.53 10.37
N THR A 36 -8.08 9.99 10.46
CA THR A 36 -8.57 10.76 11.60
C THR A 36 -8.52 9.95 12.90
N ALA A 37 -8.95 8.69 12.86
CA ALA A 37 -8.90 7.80 14.04
C ALA A 37 -7.46 7.59 14.53
N LEU A 38 -6.51 7.35 13.63
CA LEU A 38 -5.08 7.21 13.98
C LEU A 38 -4.50 8.50 14.55
N LYS A 39 -4.91 9.67 14.02
CA LYS A 39 -4.49 10.98 14.51
C LYS A 39 -5.03 11.24 15.91
N GLU A 40 -6.31 11.02 16.15
CA GLU A 40 -6.97 11.21 17.45
C GLU A 40 -6.40 10.28 18.51
N ASN A 41 -6.02 9.06 18.14
CA ASN A 41 -5.38 8.09 19.05
C ASN A 41 -3.87 8.36 19.27
N GLY A 42 -3.29 9.41 18.64
CA GLY A 42 -1.90 9.85 18.86
C GLY A 42 -0.84 9.01 18.15
N TYR A 43 -1.21 8.27 17.12
CA TYR A 43 -0.27 7.48 16.32
C TYR A 43 0.24 8.20 15.07
N LEU A 44 -0.20 9.44 14.83
CA LEU A 44 0.34 10.28 13.77
C LEU A 44 1.12 11.45 14.34
N TYR A 45 2.25 11.77 13.71
CA TYR A 45 3.03 12.98 13.99
C TYR A 45 3.45 13.63 12.69
N THR A 46 3.85 14.90 12.73
CA THR A 46 4.38 15.61 11.57
C THR A 46 5.88 15.80 11.68
N THR A 47 6.54 15.80 10.53
CA THR A 47 7.95 16.17 10.42
C THR A 47 8.22 16.86 9.10
N THR A 48 9.19 17.76 9.10
CA THR A 48 9.66 18.44 7.90
C THR A 48 10.78 17.61 7.28
N GLU A 49 10.70 17.43 5.96
CA GLU A 49 11.73 16.79 5.15
C GLU A 49 11.99 17.62 3.91
N LYS A 50 13.14 17.41 3.26
CA LYS A 50 13.46 18.03 1.99
C LYS A 50 13.10 17.11 0.84
N GLN A 51 12.36 17.62 -0.11
CA GLN A 51 11.98 16.91 -1.34
C GLN A 51 12.30 17.72 -2.57
N TRP A 52 12.47 17.03 -3.70
CA TRP A 52 12.72 17.67 -4.98
C TRP A 52 11.49 18.45 -5.46
N TYR A 53 11.71 19.71 -5.81
CA TYR A 53 10.68 20.64 -6.32
C TYR A 53 11.07 21.14 -7.72
N SER A 54 10.15 21.08 -8.67
CA SER A 54 10.30 21.70 -9.97
C SER A 54 9.73 23.11 -9.97
N SER A 55 10.58 24.11 -10.07
CA SER A 55 10.15 25.51 -10.23
C SER A 55 9.44 25.76 -11.57
N ALA A 56 9.79 24.99 -12.62
CA ALA A 56 9.14 25.07 -13.92
C ALA A 56 7.70 24.53 -13.88
N GLN A 57 7.46 23.43 -13.16
CA GLN A 57 6.14 22.82 -13.01
C GLN A 57 5.40 23.29 -11.77
N LYS A 58 6.05 24.06 -10.88
CA LYS A 58 5.50 24.57 -9.61
C LYS A 58 4.95 23.46 -8.70
N ARG A 59 5.65 22.31 -8.65
CA ARG A 59 5.24 21.16 -7.83
C ARG A 59 6.43 20.36 -7.32
N PHE A 60 6.20 19.62 -6.24
CA PHE A 60 7.13 18.60 -5.79
C PHE A 60 7.16 17.43 -6.78
N LEU A 61 8.34 16.82 -6.92
CA LEU A 61 8.57 15.70 -7.83
C LEU A 61 8.72 14.43 -7.01
N PRO A 62 7.91 13.38 -7.28
CA PRO A 62 8.17 12.05 -6.73
C PRO A 62 9.57 11.56 -7.09
N ASP A 63 10.20 10.79 -6.21
CA ASP A 63 11.60 10.33 -6.37
C ASP A 63 11.91 9.69 -7.72
N ARG A 64 10.95 8.93 -8.27
CA ARG A 64 11.08 8.29 -9.58
C ARG A 64 11.10 9.26 -10.78
N TYR A 65 10.73 10.52 -10.56
CA TYR A 65 10.75 11.58 -11.57
C TYR A 65 12.00 12.46 -11.50
N VAL A 66 12.89 12.17 -10.55
CA VAL A 66 14.20 12.81 -10.45
C VAL A 66 15.28 11.77 -10.63
N GLU A 67 16.19 12.05 -11.53
CA GLU A 67 17.38 11.21 -11.76
C GLU A 67 18.64 12.06 -11.75
N GLY A 68 19.76 11.42 -11.48
CA GLY A 68 21.05 12.08 -11.42
C GLY A 68 22.19 11.09 -11.26
N THR A 69 23.37 11.60 -10.94
CA THR A 69 24.53 10.75 -10.77
C THR A 69 24.59 10.19 -9.35
N CYS A 70 24.60 8.86 -9.24
CA CYS A 70 24.76 8.16 -7.96
C CYS A 70 26.10 8.51 -7.33
N TYR A 71 26.08 9.04 -6.12
CA TYR A 71 27.31 9.41 -5.38
C TYR A 71 28.10 8.19 -4.88
N ILE A 72 27.52 6.97 -4.93
CA ILE A 72 28.18 5.73 -4.49
C ILE A 72 28.93 5.06 -5.64
N CYS A 73 28.30 4.90 -6.82
CA CYS A 73 28.86 4.12 -7.93
C CYS A 73 29.04 4.90 -9.24
N GLY A 74 28.72 6.19 -9.28
CA GLY A 74 28.85 7.03 -10.47
C GLY A 74 27.86 6.73 -11.60
N ASN A 75 26.77 5.97 -11.35
CA ASN A 75 25.73 5.76 -12.35
C ASN A 75 25.02 7.09 -12.68
N PRO A 76 25.04 7.58 -13.95
CA PRO A 76 24.49 8.89 -14.30
C PRO A 76 22.95 8.95 -14.29
N ASP A 77 22.27 7.80 -14.28
CA ASP A 77 20.82 7.67 -14.39
C ASP A 77 20.21 7.01 -13.14
N ALA A 78 20.80 7.28 -11.96
CA ALA A 78 20.24 6.81 -10.71
C ALA A 78 19.00 7.62 -10.34
N ARG A 79 17.95 6.95 -9.80
CA ARG A 79 16.81 7.65 -9.20
C ARG A 79 17.22 8.30 -7.88
N SER A 80 16.46 9.29 -7.43
CA SER A 80 16.82 10.02 -6.23
C SER A 80 16.72 9.19 -4.94
N ASP A 81 15.91 8.13 -4.94
CA ASP A 81 15.69 7.24 -3.80
C ASP A 81 16.50 5.94 -3.85
N GLN A 82 16.88 5.49 -5.04
CA GLN A 82 17.59 4.22 -5.22
C GLN A 82 18.38 4.17 -6.53
N CYS A 83 19.58 3.63 -6.48
CA CYS A 83 20.37 3.37 -7.68
C CYS A 83 20.10 1.97 -8.22
N GLU A 84 19.55 1.87 -9.43
CA GLU A 84 19.26 0.58 -10.08
C GLU A 84 20.52 -0.22 -10.42
N ARG A 85 21.69 0.45 -10.59
CA ARG A 85 22.94 -0.20 -10.94
C ARG A 85 23.61 -0.88 -9.74
N CYS A 86 23.72 -0.20 -8.59
CA CYS A 86 24.36 -0.75 -7.40
C CYS A 86 23.37 -1.25 -6.34
N GLY A 87 22.06 -1.03 -6.53
CA GLY A 87 21.00 -1.48 -5.64
C GLY A 87 20.89 -0.72 -4.30
N GLN A 88 21.74 0.31 -4.10
CA GLN A 88 21.76 1.06 -2.84
C GLN A 88 20.63 2.10 -2.78
N ILE A 89 20.07 2.24 -1.59
CA ILE A 89 19.18 3.37 -1.26
C ILE A 89 20.00 4.63 -1.23
N LEU A 90 19.51 5.69 -1.83
CA LEU A 90 20.18 6.98 -1.91
C LEU A 90 19.46 8.02 -1.03
N GLU A 91 20.26 8.93 -0.48
CA GLU A 91 19.75 10.15 0.11
C GLU A 91 19.58 11.19 -0.99
N ALA A 92 18.35 11.71 -1.15
CA ALA A 92 18.02 12.64 -2.22
C ALA A 92 18.95 13.87 -2.25
N GLU A 93 19.34 14.38 -1.07
CA GLU A 93 20.22 15.55 -0.93
C GLU A 93 21.65 15.32 -1.48
N LEU A 94 22.10 14.06 -1.56
CA LEU A 94 23.44 13.71 -2.03
C LEU A 94 23.48 13.34 -3.51
N LEU A 95 22.34 13.27 -4.18
CA LEU A 95 22.27 12.98 -5.61
C LEU A 95 22.97 14.09 -6.40
N GLN A 96 23.93 13.71 -7.24
CA GLN A 96 24.68 14.68 -8.05
C GLN A 96 23.98 14.92 -9.40
N ASN A 97 24.09 16.16 -9.90
CA ASN A 97 23.50 16.57 -11.17
C ASN A 97 22.01 16.16 -11.33
N PRO A 98 21.14 16.50 -10.37
CA PRO A 98 19.73 16.10 -10.42
C PRO A 98 19.03 16.76 -11.61
N ARG A 99 18.18 15.98 -12.27
CA ARG A 99 17.35 16.46 -13.39
C ARG A 99 15.95 15.83 -13.32
N SER A 100 14.96 16.62 -13.67
CA SER A 100 13.58 16.15 -13.84
C SER A 100 13.47 15.28 -15.10
N LYS A 101 12.94 14.07 -14.95
CA LYS A 101 12.63 13.18 -16.10
C LYS A 101 11.50 13.69 -16.97
N VAL A 102 10.71 14.64 -16.48
CA VAL A 102 9.53 15.14 -17.20
C VAL A 102 9.92 16.19 -18.24
N ASP A 103 10.85 17.08 -17.88
CA ASP A 103 11.19 18.24 -18.73
C ASP A 103 12.70 18.53 -18.80
N GLY A 104 13.54 17.71 -18.17
CA GLY A 104 14.98 17.86 -18.13
C GLY A 104 15.49 19.05 -17.28
N SER A 105 14.60 19.80 -16.63
CA SER A 105 15.00 20.91 -15.77
C SER A 105 15.72 20.45 -14.52
N THR A 106 16.56 21.30 -13.94
CA THR A 106 17.21 21.03 -12.65
C THR A 106 16.23 21.34 -11.51
N PRO A 107 15.82 20.33 -10.71
CA PRO A 107 14.96 20.55 -9.56
C PRO A 107 15.76 21.12 -8.39
N GLU A 108 15.09 21.76 -7.44
CA GLU A 108 15.65 22.26 -6.20
C GLU A 108 15.09 21.50 -4.99
N LEU A 109 15.84 21.40 -3.91
CA LEU A 109 15.34 20.84 -2.66
C LEU A 109 14.56 21.90 -1.89
N LYS A 110 13.31 21.60 -1.54
CA LYS A 110 12.46 22.43 -0.68
C LYS A 110 11.97 21.65 0.51
N GLU A 111 11.85 22.35 1.62
CA GLU A 111 11.23 21.79 2.83
C GLU A 111 9.73 21.64 2.63
N THR A 112 9.22 20.49 3.05
CA THR A 112 7.79 20.18 3.09
C THR A 112 7.50 19.37 4.34
N GLU A 113 6.29 19.56 4.90
CA GLU A 113 5.85 18.86 6.10
C GLU A 113 4.94 17.69 5.72
N HIS A 114 5.15 16.53 6.34
CA HIS A 114 4.35 15.34 6.11
C HIS A 114 3.90 14.68 7.41
N TYR A 115 2.72 14.04 7.38
CA TYR A 115 2.30 13.13 8.42
C TYR A 115 3.01 11.79 8.29
N TYR A 116 3.40 11.26 9.44
CA TYR A 116 4.03 9.95 9.62
C TYR A 116 3.18 9.09 10.53
N LEU A 117 3.01 7.82 10.17
CA LEU A 117 2.50 6.79 11.07
C LEU A 117 3.64 6.35 12.00
N ASP A 118 3.44 6.52 13.30
CA ASP A 118 4.42 6.16 14.33
C ASP A 118 4.37 4.66 14.64
N LEU A 119 5.00 3.88 13.77
CA LEU A 119 5.07 2.43 13.93
C LEU A 119 5.87 2.01 15.17
N SER A 120 6.75 2.88 15.68
CA SER A 120 7.56 2.58 16.86
C SER A 120 6.69 2.45 18.12
N LYS A 121 5.62 3.25 18.20
CA LYS A 121 4.62 3.15 19.30
C LYS A 121 3.78 1.89 19.24
N LEU A 122 3.64 1.27 18.08
CA LEU A 122 2.82 0.09 17.85
C LEU A 122 3.66 -1.20 17.75
N GLN A 123 4.97 -1.10 17.95
CA GLN A 123 5.88 -2.22 17.70
C GLN A 123 5.57 -3.44 18.60
N GLU A 124 5.31 -3.23 19.89
CA GLU A 124 5.05 -4.32 20.81
C GLU A 124 3.79 -5.07 20.43
N GLU A 125 2.70 -4.36 20.17
CA GLU A 125 1.42 -4.94 19.77
C GLU A 125 1.51 -5.67 18.42
N ILE A 126 2.27 -5.12 17.47
CA ILE A 126 2.50 -5.77 16.17
C ILE A 126 3.31 -7.05 16.36
N VAL A 127 4.36 -7.02 17.18
CA VAL A 127 5.18 -8.21 17.49
C VAL A 127 4.34 -9.28 18.18
N ASP A 128 3.53 -8.92 19.15
CA ASP A 128 2.67 -9.86 19.86
C ASP A 128 1.61 -10.46 18.93
N PHE A 129 1.02 -9.63 18.06
CA PHE A 129 0.14 -10.11 17.00
C PHE A 129 0.85 -11.14 16.10
N LEU A 130 2.03 -10.83 15.58
CA LEU A 130 2.78 -11.69 14.67
C LEU A 130 3.19 -13.01 15.33
N LYS A 131 3.59 -13.01 16.60
CA LYS A 131 3.89 -14.23 17.36
C LYS A 131 2.70 -15.19 17.41
N THR A 132 1.47 -14.69 17.48
CA THR A 132 0.28 -15.54 17.42
C THR A 132 0.08 -16.22 16.07
N ARG A 133 0.81 -15.82 15.04
CA ARG A 133 0.73 -16.30 13.66
C ARG A 133 1.87 -17.26 13.27
N GLU A 134 2.93 -17.38 14.09
CA GLU A 134 4.11 -18.18 13.80
C GLU A 134 3.82 -19.64 13.46
N SER A 135 2.77 -20.20 14.04
CA SER A 135 2.45 -21.63 13.86
C SER A 135 1.85 -21.98 12.48
N TYR A 136 1.36 -21.00 11.72
CA TYR A 136 0.65 -21.27 10.47
C TYR A 136 0.89 -20.26 9.33
N TRP A 137 1.42 -19.06 9.60
CA TRP A 137 1.84 -18.19 8.51
C TRP A 137 3.08 -18.75 7.80
N ARG A 138 3.17 -18.50 6.50
CA ARG A 138 4.30 -19.01 5.69
C ARG A 138 5.64 -18.46 6.20
N PRO A 139 6.73 -19.25 6.17
CA PRO A 139 8.03 -18.84 6.68
C PRO A 139 8.60 -17.58 6.00
N ASN A 140 8.32 -17.36 4.71
CA ASN A 140 8.76 -16.15 4.02
C ASN A 140 8.05 -14.90 4.54
N VAL A 141 6.77 -15.00 4.89
CA VAL A 141 6.00 -13.89 5.50
C VAL A 141 6.54 -13.56 6.88
N MET A 142 6.73 -14.59 7.73
CA MET A 142 7.26 -14.41 9.09
C MET A 142 8.67 -13.82 9.11
N ARG A 143 9.53 -14.22 8.19
CA ARG A 143 10.90 -13.69 8.07
C ARG A 143 10.90 -12.22 7.64
N GLN A 144 10.06 -11.82 6.68
CA GLN A 144 9.97 -10.46 6.17
C GLN A 144 9.13 -9.52 7.05
N SER A 145 8.45 -10.02 8.06
CA SER A 145 7.71 -9.25 9.04
C SER A 145 8.36 -9.35 10.42
N LEU A 146 8.02 -10.35 11.22
CA LEU A 146 8.55 -10.50 12.57
C LEU A 146 10.09 -10.56 12.61
N GLY A 147 10.70 -11.34 11.71
CA GLY A 147 12.16 -11.45 11.65
C GLY A 147 12.85 -10.12 11.39
N GLN A 148 12.33 -9.31 10.49
CA GLN A 148 12.88 -7.97 10.20
C GLN A 148 12.65 -7.01 11.36
N ILE A 149 11.47 -7.03 11.99
CA ILE A 149 11.17 -6.16 13.13
C ILE A 149 12.11 -6.45 14.32
N LEU A 150 12.36 -7.73 14.60
CA LEU A 150 13.26 -8.14 15.70
C LEU A 150 14.71 -7.74 15.45
N THR A 151 15.12 -7.56 14.19
CA THR A 151 16.48 -7.14 13.80
C THR A 151 16.63 -5.62 13.76
N ASP A 152 15.72 -4.92 13.10
CA ASP A 152 15.87 -3.52 12.72
C ASP A 152 14.97 -2.57 13.54
N GLY A 153 13.94 -3.10 14.21
CA GLY A 153 12.87 -2.33 14.81
C GLY A 153 11.95 -1.68 13.78
N LEU A 154 10.92 -1.00 14.28
CA LEU A 154 10.00 -0.23 13.45
C LEU A 154 10.29 1.27 13.58
N ARG A 155 10.23 1.97 12.46
CA ARG A 155 10.38 3.43 12.38
C ARG A 155 9.15 4.05 11.77
N GLY A 156 8.91 5.33 12.04
CA GLY A 156 7.83 6.09 11.42
C GLY A 156 7.87 6.03 9.90
N ARG A 157 6.70 5.96 9.28
CA ARG A 157 6.54 5.92 7.82
C ARG A 157 5.71 7.09 7.36
N PRO A 158 6.17 7.86 6.35
CA PRO A 158 5.40 8.96 5.78
C PRO A 158 4.13 8.43 5.12
N ILE A 159 2.99 9.04 5.45
CA ILE A 159 1.67 8.64 4.97
C ILE A 159 0.97 9.73 4.15
N THR A 160 1.67 10.83 3.87
CA THR A 160 1.20 11.90 2.98
C THR A 160 2.23 12.21 1.92
N ARG A 161 1.80 12.85 0.83
CA ARG A 161 2.65 13.30 -0.28
C ARG A 161 2.14 14.63 -0.82
N ASP A 162 3.05 15.44 -1.34
CA ASP A 162 2.72 16.63 -2.14
C ASP A 162 2.26 16.20 -3.53
N LEU A 163 0.97 16.03 -3.69
CA LEU A 163 0.31 15.63 -4.92
C LEU A 163 -0.97 16.42 -5.09
N ASP A 164 -1.27 16.76 -6.34
CA ASP A 164 -2.48 17.45 -6.76
C ASP A 164 -3.66 16.52 -7.10
N TRP A 165 -3.44 15.20 -6.99
CA TRP A 165 -4.46 14.18 -7.20
C TRP A 165 -4.29 13.05 -6.17
N GLY A 166 -5.40 12.47 -5.73
CA GLY A 166 -5.45 11.43 -4.70
C GLY A 166 -6.47 11.76 -3.62
N ILE A 167 -6.38 11.10 -2.48
CA ILE A 167 -7.25 11.34 -1.33
C ILE A 167 -6.71 12.53 -0.54
N PRO A 168 -7.43 13.67 -0.47
CA PRO A 168 -6.97 14.83 0.28
C PRO A 168 -6.73 14.50 1.76
N VAL A 169 -5.70 15.07 2.35
CA VAL A 169 -5.46 14.98 3.80
C VAL A 169 -6.58 15.71 4.53
N PRO A 170 -7.32 15.05 5.47
CA PRO A 170 -8.49 15.65 6.12
C PRO A 170 -8.09 16.56 7.30
N VAL A 171 -7.22 17.55 7.04
CA VAL A 171 -6.72 18.49 8.04
C VAL A 171 -6.67 19.88 7.42
N ASP A 172 -7.19 20.89 8.13
CA ASP A 172 -7.15 22.26 7.69
C ASP A 172 -5.71 22.74 7.48
N GLY A 173 -5.47 23.45 6.38
CA GLY A 173 -4.15 23.97 6.00
C GLY A 173 -3.24 22.95 5.33
N TRP A 174 -3.74 21.74 4.99
CA TRP A 174 -3.01 20.70 4.26
C TRP A 174 -3.42 20.59 2.78
N ASP A 175 -3.90 21.70 2.22
CA ASP A 175 -4.24 21.78 0.80
C ASP A 175 -3.04 21.43 -0.09
N GLY A 176 -3.29 20.72 -1.18
CA GLY A 176 -2.24 20.26 -2.10
C GLY A 176 -1.45 19.06 -1.61
N LYS A 177 -1.92 18.40 -0.54
CA LYS A 177 -1.36 17.14 -0.04
C LYS A 177 -2.41 16.04 -0.04
N CYS A 178 -1.96 14.84 -0.41
CA CYS A 178 -2.80 13.64 -0.46
C CYS A 178 -2.24 12.54 0.44
N LEU A 179 -3.10 11.62 0.84
CA LEU A 179 -2.69 10.37 1.49
C LEU A 179 -1.81 9.57 0.53
N TYR A 180 -0.77 8.96 1.07
CA TYR A 180 0.15 8.16 0.28
C TYR A 180 -0.47 6.81 -0.08
N VAL A 181 -0.31 6.39 -1.32
CA VAL A 181 -0.93 5.17 -1.85
C VAL A 181 -0.70 3.92 -1.00
N TRP A 182 0.48 3.76 -0.42
CA TRP A 182 0.79 2.58 0.41
C TRP A 182 0.22 2.65 1.84
N PHE A 183 -0.33 3.77 2.23
CA PHE A 183 -1.18 3.90 3.42
C PHE A 183 -2.63 3.59 3.06
N GLU A 184 -3.18 4.23 2.02
CA GLU A 184 -4.61 4.12 1.71
C GLU A 184 -5.00 2.80 1.01
N ALA A 185 -4.09 2.18 0.24
CA ALA A 185 -4.42 1.03 -0.58
C ALA A 185 -4.89 -0.19 0.24
N VAL A 186 -4.29 -0.44 1.41
CA VAL A 186 -4.71 -1.55 2.29
C VAL A 186 -6.07 -1.28 2.95
N ILE A 187 -6.46 -0.03 3.12
CA ILE A 187 -7.80 0.37 3.58
C ILE A 187 -8.87 -0.04 2.55
N GLY A 188 -8.48 -0.27 1.31
CA GLY A 188 -9.34 -0.77 0.23
C GLY A 188 -10.13 -2.02 0.58
N TYR A 189 -9.56 -2.92 1.39
CA TYR A 189 -10.26 -4.12 1.87
C TYR A 189 -11.45 -3.78 2.75
N LEU A 190 -11.29 -2.81 3.65
CA LEU A 190 -12.36 -2.33 4.52
C LEU A 190 -13.40 -1.54 3.71
N SER A 191 -12.95 -0.58 2.91
CA SER A 191 -13.84 0.27 2.13
C SER A 191 -14.65 -0.52 1.10
N GLY A 192 -14.08 -1.57 0.50
CA GLY A 192 -14.79 -2.46 -0.41
C GLY A 192 -15.96 -3.17 0.26
N VAL A 193 -15.79 -3.68 1.49
CA VAL A 193 -16.89 -4.33 2.22
C VAL A 193 -17.95 -3.30 2.66
N VAL A 194 -17.53 -2.09 3.02
CA VAL A 194 -18.49 -0.99 3.31
C VAL A 194 -19.28 -0.62 2.05
N GLU A 195 -18.62 -0.53 0.90
CA GLU A 195 -19.27 -0.27 -0.39
C GLU A 195 -20.27 -1.38 -0.76
N TRP A 196 -19.86 -2.66 -0.62
CA TRP A 196 -20.74 -3.80 -0.83
C TRP A 196 -22.00 -3.71 0.03
N SER A 197 -21.85 -3.36 1.31
CA SER A 197 -22.99 -3.20 2.23
C SER A 197 -23.94 -2.10 1.79
N LYS A 198 -23.42 -0.97 1.28
CA LYS A 198 -24.24 0.13 0.75
C LYS A 198 -24.99 -0.28 -0.52
N LEU A 199 -24.32 -0.96 -1.45
CA LEU A 199 -24.90 -1.44 -2.72
C LEU A 199 -26.03 -2.45 -2.50
N HIS A 200 -25.99 -3.20 -1.40
CA HIS A 200 -27.04 -4.16 -1.05
C HIS A 200 -28.11 -3.59 -0.08
N ASN A 201 -28.12 -2.27 0.14
CA ASN A 201 -29.01 -1.60 1.08
C ASN A 201 -28.93 -2.15 2.54
N GLN A 202 -27.74 -2.57 2.94
CA GLN A 202 -27.43 -3.14 4.25
C GLN A 202 -26.29 -2.37 4.94
N SER A 203 -26.47 -1.06 5.11
CA SER A 203 -25.42 -0.11 5.49
C SER A 203 -24.58 -0.48 6.74
N GLY A 204 -25.06 -1.34 7.63
CA GLY A 204 -24.32 -1.83 8.79
C GLY A 204 -23.72 -3.24 8.63
N ALA A 205 -23.98 -3.94 7.53
CA ALA A 205 -23.60 -5.36 7.37
C ALA A 205 -22.08 -5.57 7.31
N TRP A 206 -21.31 -4.57 6.87
CA TRP A 206 -19.84 -4.62 6.85
C TRP A 206 -19.27 -5.02 8.22
N ARG A 207 -19.91 -4.66 9.34
CA ARG A 207 -19.46 -4.96 10.70
C ARG A 207 -19.41 -6.47 10.98
N HIS A 208 -20.31 -7.27 10.39
CA HIS A 208 -20.27 -8.74 10.54
C HIS A 208 -18.94 -9.33 10.07
N TRP A 209 -18.30 -8.68 9.09
CA TRP A 209 -17.03 -9.11 8.48
C TRP A 209 -15.80 -8.48 9.13
N TRP A 210 -15.99 -7.46 9.98
CA TRP A 210 -14.86 -6.69 10.54
C TRP A 210 -14.82 -6.63 12.06
N THR A 211 -15.89 -6.96 12.76
CA THR A 211 -15.96 -6.86 14.25
C THR A 211 -16.36 -8.17 14.94
N GLY A 212 -16.55 -9.25 14.19
CA GLY A 212 -17.01 -10.53 14.73
C GLY A 212 -15.88 -11.42 15.22
N ASP A 213 -16.05 -12.08 16.36
CA ASP A 213 -15.04 -12.95 17.01
C ASP A 213 -14.66 -14.19 16.16
N LYS A 214 -15.52 -14.57 15.19
CA LYS A 214 -15.32 -15.74 14.33
C LYS A 214 -14.88 -15.38 12.91
N VAL A 215 -14.58 -14.11 12.64
CA VAL A 215 -14.16 -13.65 11.32
C VAL A 215 -12.71 -14.08 11.07
N ARG A 216 -12.46 -14.53 9.84
CA ARG A 216 -11.13 -14.84 9.33
C ARG A 216 -10.92 -14.16 8.00
N SER A 217 -10.01 -13.21 7.95
CA SER A 217 -9.65 -12.49 6.74
C SER A 217 -8.36 -13.05 6.12
N PHE A 218 -8.38 -13.33 4.83
CA PHE A 218 -7.24 -13.86 4.07
C PHE A 218 -6.83 -12.84 3.01
N TYR A 219 -5.55 -12.51 2.95
CA TYR A 219 -4.98 -11.53 2.03
C TYR A 219 -4.03 -12.21 1.07
N PHE A 220 -4.51 -12.59 -0.12
CA PHE A 220 -3.69 -13.21 -1.16
C PHE A 220 -2.91 -12.13 -1.91
N ILE A 221 -1.58 -12.16 -1.79
CA ILE A 221 -0.71 -11.09 -2.28
C ILE A 221 0.55 -11.64 -2.96
N GLY A 222 1.25 -10.80 -3.70
CA GLY A 222 2.65 -11.03 -4.07
C GLY A 222 3.59 -10.71 -2.91
N LYS A 223 4.72 -11.39 -2.83
CA LYS A 223 5.67 -11.26 -1.71
C LYS A 223 6.22 -9.86 -1.47
N ASP A 224 6.22 -9.02 -2.47
CA ASP A 224 6.61 -7.61 -2.39
C ASP A 224 5.62 -6.76 -1.57
N ASN A 225 4.41 -7.27 -1.32
CA ASN A 225 3.39 -6.61 -0.52
C ASN A 225 3.35 -7.10 0.95
N ILE A 226 4.23 -8.00 1.37
CA ILE A 226 4.28 -8.51 2.74
C ILE A 226 4.36 -7.39 3.79
N PRO A 227 5.24 -6.38 3.67
CA PRO A 227 5.34 -5.32 4.67
C PRO A 227 4.02 -4.55 4.86
N PHE A 228 3.26 -4.35 3.77
CA PHE A 228 1.99 -3.61 3.84
C PHE A 228 0.88 -4.42 4.50
N HIS A 229 0.83 -5.74 4.31
CA HIS A 229 -0.24 -6.60 4.82
C HIS A 229 0.06 -7.23 6.17
N ALA A 230 1.35 -7.47 6.46
CA ALA A 230 1.77 -8.08 7.72
C ALA A 230 2.23 -7.08 8.79
N VAL A 231 2.50 -5.82 8.42
CA VAL A 231 2.97 -4.77 9.35
C VAL A 231 2.10 -3.53 9.27
N ILE A 232 1.99 -2.85 8.11
CA ILE A 232 1.29 -1.56 8.01
C ILE A 232 -0.21 -1.72 8.29
N TRP A 233 -0.87 -2.67 7.63
CA TRP A 233 -2.31 -2.91 7.83
C TRP A 233 -2.65 -3.33 9.26
N PRO A 234 -1.97 -4.27 9.91
CA PRO A 234 -2.14 -4.52 11.34
C PRO A 234 -1.88 -3.29 12.21
N ALA A 235 -0.87 -2.47 11.89
CA ALA A 235 -0.61 -1.23 12.62
C ALA A 235 -1.77 -0.23 12.52
N GLU A 236 -2.35 -0.06 11.35
CA GLU A 236 -3.54 0.78 11.15
C GLU A 236 -4.73 0.25 11.95
N LEU A 237 -5.00 -1.07 11.87
CA LEU A 237 -6.10 -1.70 12.60
C LEU A 237 -5.95 -1.59 14.13
N ILE A 238 -4.75 -1.84 14.66
CA ILE A 238 -4.44 -1.72 16.09
C ILE A 238 -4.54 -0.25 16.51
N GLY A 239 -3.88 0.64 15.76
CA GLY A 239 -3.84 2.05 16.07
C GLY A 239 -5.19 2.76 16.02
N MET A 240 -6.11 2.33 15.16
CA MET A 240 -7.49 2.83 15.15
C MET A 240 -8.27 2.41 16.40
N GLY A 241 -7.99 1.23 16.97
CA GLY A 241 -8.80 0.68 18.03
C GLY A 241 -10.28 0.59 17.65
N ASP A 242 -11.15 1.12 18.48
CA ASP A 242 -12.60 1.21 18.24
C ASP A 242 -13.04 2.56 17.62
N ALA A 243 -12.12 3.51 17.45
CA ALA A 243 -12.43 4.87 17.01
C ALA A 243 -13.05 4.90 15.61
N PHE A 244 -12.59 4.02 14.69
CA PHE A 244 -13.18 3.92 13.38
C PHE A 244 -14.65 3.44 13.42
N ASP A 245 -14.95 2.38 14.18
CA ASP A 245 -16.31 1.86 14.29
C ASP A 245 -17.24 2.87 14.97
N LYS A 246 -16.73 3.63 15.94
CA LYS A 246 -17.41 4.77 16.54
C LYS A 246 -17.71 5.87 15.51
N ALA A 247 -16.74 6.25 14.69
CA ALA A 247 -16.89 7.24 13.62
C ALA A 247 -17.90 6.79 12.55
N MET A 248 -18.09 5.48 12.38
CA MET A 248 -19.10 4.89 11.53
C MET A 248 -20.50 4.78 12.17
N GLY A 249 -20.68 5.35 13.36
CA GLY A 249 -21.96 5.46 14.06
C GLY A 249 -22.39 4.19 14.82
N SER A 250 -21.44 3.35 15.21
CA SER A 250 -21.73 2.19 16.04
C SER A 250 -22.22 2.60 17.43
N PRO A 251 -23.32 2.02 17.95
CA PRO A 251 -23.76 2.23 19.34
C PRO A 251 -22.85 1.50 20.36
N GLU A 252 -22.18 0.44 19.90
CA GLU A 252 -21.21 -0.35 20.68
C GLU A 252 -19.93 -0.51 19.88
N PRO A 253 -19.04 0.51 19.86
CA PRO A 253 -17.83 0.48 19.07
C PRO A 253 -16.90 -0.67 19.45
N LYS A 254 -16.31 -1.33 18.43
CA LYS A 254 -15.38 -2.43 18.61
C LYS A 254 -14.16 -2.23 17.71
N PRO A 255 -12.99 -2.70 18.15
CA PRO A 255 -11.83 -2.77 17.27
C PRO A 255 -12.11 -3.73 16.09
N LEU A 256 -11.47 -3.46 14.96
CA LEU A 256 -11.58 -4.28 13.77
C LEU A 256 -10.66 -5.51 13.90
N VAL A 257 -11.07 -6.62 13.27
CA VAL A 257 -10.32 -7.88 13.32
C VAL A 257 -8.99 -7.76 12.54
N LEU A 258 -7.94 -8.31 13.12
CA LEU A 258 -6.62 -8.38 12.50
C LEU A 258 -6.57 -9.49 11.43
N PRO A 259 -5.63 -9.43 10.47
CA PRO A 259 -5.44 -10.46 9.46
C PRO A 259 -5.33 -11.86 10.06
N TYR A 260 -6.16 -12.77 9.57
CA TYR A 260 -6.04 -14.18 9.95
C TYR A 260 -4.85 -14.81 9.25
N ASP A 261 -4.74 -14.65 7.94
CA ASP A 261 -3.60 -15.16 7.17
C ASP A 261 -3.25 -14.22 5.99
N VAL A 262 -1.96 -14.24 5.63
CA VAL A 262 -1.40 -13.45 4.52
C VAL A 262 -0.65 -14.41 3.58
N PRO A 263 -1.39 -15.15 2.72
CA PRO A 263 -0.77 -16.06 1.74
C PRO A 263 -0.01 -15.25 0.66
N ALA A 264 1.30 -15.11 0.81
CA ALA A 264 2.15 -14.39 -0.13
C ALA A 264 2.77 -15.34 -1.16
N ASN A 265 2.53 -15.02 -2.45
CA ASN A 265 3.04 -15.79 -3.57
C ASN A 265 4.43 -15.29 -4.00
N GLU A 266 5.25 -16.19 -4.49
CA GLU A 266 6.51 -15.87 -5.18
C GLU A 266 6.23 -15.21 -6.55
N PHE A 267 7.26 -14.57 -7.12
CA PHE A 267 7.13 -14.00 -8.46
C PHE A 267 7.08 -15.10 -9.52
N MET A 268 6.13 -14.99 -10.43
CA MET A 268 6.13 -15.82 -11.61
C MET A 268 7.19 -15.32 -12.60
N ASN A 269 8.00 -16.25 -13.09
CA ASN A 269 9.01 -16.00 -14.10
C ASN A 269 8.59 -16.60 -15.45
N LEU A 270 8.99 -15.93 -16.52
CA LEU A 270 8.87 -16.44 -17.89
C LEU A 270 10.28 -16.65 -18.43
N GLU A 271 10.63 -17.88 -18.80
CA GLU A 271 11.98 -18.26 -19.30
C GLU A 271 13.12 -17.77 -18.39
N GLY A 272 12.94 -17.94 -17.06
CA GLY A 272 13.93 -17.54 -16.06
C GLY A 272 14.01 -16.04 -15.76
N ARG A 273 13.17 -15.20 -16.37
CA ARG A 273 13.11 -13.76 -16.15
C ARG A 273 11.78 -13.35 -15.50
N LYS A 274 11.84 -12.40 -14.55
CA LYS A 274 10.64 -11.85 -13.93
C LYS A 274 9.70 -11.27 -14.99
N ILE A 275 8.42 -11.62 -14.93
CA ILE A 275 7.38 -11.02 -15.77
C ILE A 275 7.31 -9.51 -15.51
N SER A 276 7.22 -8.73 -16.59
CA SER A 276 7.15 -7.27 -16.54
C SER A 276 6.24 -6.72 -17.64
N GLY A 277 5.10 -6.16 -17.23
CA GLY A 277 4.18 -5.51 -18.17
C GLY A 277 4.80 -4.27 -18.83
N SER A 278 5.58 -3.48 -18.11
CA SER A 278 6.24 -2.28 -18.65
C SER A 278 7.33 -2.60 -19.67
N ALA A 279 7.97 -3.77 -19.54
CA ALA A 279 8.96 -4.27 -20.51
C ALA A 279 8.32 -5.12 -21.61
N ASN A 280 6.99 -5.24 -21.66
CA ASN A 280 6.24 -6.13 -22.56
C ASN A 280 6.75 -7.59 -22.54
N TRP A 281 7.23 -8.03 -21.38
CA TRP A 281 7.71 -9.39 -21.13
C TRP A 281 6.69 -10.14 -20.27
N ALA A 282 5.61 -10.58 -20.92
CA ALA A 282 4.49 -11.24 -20.25
C ALA A 282 3.68 -12.06 -21.26
N VAL A 283 2.99 -13.09 -20.77
CA VAL A 283 1.85 -13.70 -21.47
C VAL A 283 0.60 -13.03 -20.92
N TRP A 284 -0.13 -12.35 -21.80
CA TRP A 284 -1.34 -11.63 -21.40
C TRP A 284 -2.49 -12.61 -21.19
N GLY A 285 -3.20 -12.46 -20.08
CA GLY A 285 -4.22 -13.42 -19.67
C GLY A 285 -5.37 -13.57 -20.68
N LEU A 286 -5.80 -12.49 -21.33
CA LEU A 286 -6.85 -12.56 -22.35
C LEU A 286 -6.37 -13.31 -23.59
N ASP A 287 -5.14 -13.05 -24.06
CA ASP A 287 -4.55 -13.73 -25.23
C ASP A 287 -4.33 -15.23 -24.95
N PHE A 288 -3.98 -15.57 -23.69
CA PHE A 288 -3.89 -16.97 -23.27
C PHE A 288 -5.24 -17.66 -23.37
N LEU A 289 -6.31 -17.03 -22.89
CA LEU A 289 -7.67 -17.59 -22.85
C LEU A 289 -8.37 -17.62 -24.23
N GLU A 290 -7.79 -17.02 -25.27
CA GLU A 290 -8.21 -17.24 -26.65
C GLU A 290 -7.76 -18.59 -27.20
N ARG A 291 -6.74 -19.19 -26.60
CA ARG A 291 -6.09 -20.41 -27.12
C ARG A 291 -6.23 -21.61 -26.20
N TYR A 292 -6.38 -21.37 -24.90
CA TYR A 292 -6.36 -22.40 -23.88
C TYR A 292 -7.50 -22.22 -22.88
N ASP A 293 -7.98 -23.31 -22.32
CA ASP A 293 -8.93 -23.28 -21.21
C ASP A 293 -8.29 -22.70 -19.94
N PRO A 294 -9.07 -22.12 -19.02
CA PRO A 294 -8.55 -21.53 -17.77
C PRO A 294 -7.96 -22.54 -16.80
N ASP A 295 -8.44 -23.79 -16.78
CA ASP A 295 -8.04 -24.77 -15.77
C ASP A 295 -6.56 -25.17 -15.79
N PRO A 296 -5.90 -25.38 -16.96
CA PRO A 296 -4.46 -25.57 -17.00
C PRO A 296 -3.67 -24.43 -16.39
N LEU A 297 -4.08 -23.18 -16.60
CA LEU A 297 -3.44 -22.00 -15.98
C LEU A 297 -3.66 -21.99 -14.47
N ARG A 298 -4.88 -22.23 -14.03
CA ARG A 298 -5.23 -22.28 -12.60
C ARG A 298 -4.44 -23.38 -11.88
N TYR A 299 -4.33 -24.55 -12.48
CA TYR A 299 -3.53 -25.65 -11.94
C TYR A 299 -2.04 -25.27 -11.84
N TYR A 300 -1.47 -24.71 -12.91
CA TYR A 300 -0.08 -24.27 -12.92
C TYR A 300 0.24 -23.22 -11.85
N LEU A 301 -0.70 -22.30 -11.57
CA LEU A 301 -0.49 -21.24 -10.58
C LEU A 301 -0.54 -21.70 -9.12
N VAL A 302 -1.07 -22.90 -8.85
CA VAL A 302 -1.16 -23.45 -7.48
C VAL A 302 -0.17 -24.59 -7.20
N THR A 303 0.56 -25.05 -8.22
CA THR A 303 1.62 -26.07 -8.10
C THR A 303 2.99 -25.43 -8.06
#